data_57d67c0b496e154825dec1d70e3fb88b
#
_entry.id   57d67c0b496e154825dec1d70e3fb88b
#
_cell.length_a   1.000
_cell.length_b   1.000
_cell.length_c   1.000
_cell.angle_alpha   90.00
_cell.angle_beta   90.00
_cell.angle_gamma   90.00
#
_symmetry.space_group_name_H-M   'P 1'
#
loop_
_entity.id
_entity.type
_entity.pdbx_description
1 polymer ?
#
loop_
_entity_poly.entity_id
_entity_poly.type
_entity_poly.pdbx_seq_one_letter_code
_entity_poly.pdbx_strand_id
1 'polypeptide(L)'
;MRGRWQHFVGSGLCAVVVVAACGPSADVTSTSASPVTTEAPAGGSSDPSTNDPPSGDPTTPEAPPSRPEVTVAATPPPNPGPVDVSAFEPAPIQWVRYDDGIDTAVLEVPVDWAHPDGPRFELFLVRHKAWEPDERIGSLLVNPGGPGSEGSFLAFSAPAIYDRELLRRFDIIAWDPRGTGESQPPIDCIDDYDRYFTDVDSTPDDEAERRRLVDVAKALADESIAKNEYLRHVGTNNSARDMDAIRRALGEETVSYFGFSYGSELGATWATLFPETVRAAVLDGAADPDADEVESGLQQYAGFEAALESFLAWCGGDRACPFHSAGDAAGEFDRLMVSLDAAPIPAGDPTRPLVNRDVATTAVIVAMYDDASWPQLARALADARDGDGAGLMRLHDSYYRRRPDGTYDNFLEAFPVISCADAAERRTVEEIDADSGRYSEVAPRLVPEGSLGGYTCTFLPPSLDPRIEITGDGAPTILVIGTTGDPSTPLDSTIRMANALDDSRLVVVVADQHTGYGVNSCVIGAVNDYLVALEPPEDGLRCG
;
A
#
# COMPACT_ATOMS: atom_id res chain seq x y z
N MET A 1 12.16 27.19 18.02
CA MET A 1 11.42 26.27 17.16
C MET A 1 9.97 26.73 17.03
N ARG A 2 9.72 27.86 16.38
CA ARG A 2 8.37 28.43 16.15
C ARG A 2 8.38 29.02 14.75
N GLY A 3 8.33 28.22 13.69
CA GLY A 3 8.44 28.81 12.36
C GLY A 3 8.24 27.91 11.15
N ARG A 4 7.65 26.72 11.29
CA ARG A 4 7.41 25.83 10.13
C ARG A 4 5.98 25.25 10.00
N TRP A 5 5.05 25.63 10.87
CA TRP A 5 3.74 24.96 11.00
C TRP A 5 2.56 25.74 10.42
N GLN A 6 2.77 26.74 9.56
CA GLN A 6 1.68 27.59 9.06
C GLN A 6 1.21 27.32 7.62
N HIS A 7 1.60 26.23 6.97
CA HIS A 7 1.20 25.98 5.57
C HIS A 7 0.50 24.63 5.28
N PHE A 8 -0.16 24.02 6.25
CA PHE A 8 -0.91 22.77 6.03
C PHE A 8 -2.42 22.93 6.28
N VAL A 9 -3.01 24.00 5.78
CA VAL A 9 -4.48 24.10 5.62
C VAL A 9 -4.75 24.42 4.17
N GLY A 10 -4.92 23.41 3.35
CA GLY A 10 -5.26 23.58 1.95
C GLY A 10 -5.28 22.27 1.19
N SER A 11 -6.43 21.60 1.16
CA SER A 11 -6.88 20.70 0.09
C SER A 11 -5.99 19.46 -0.18
N GLY A 12 -6.19 18.42 0.59
CA GLY A 12 -5.64 17.10 0.30
C GLY A 12 -6.62 16.01 0.71
N LEU A 13 -7.86 16.04 0.21
CA LEU A 13 -8.72 14.86 0.20
C LEU A 13 -8.34 14.02 -1.01
N CYS A 14 -7.40 13.11 -0.85
CA CYS A 14 -7.37 11.89 -1.64
C CYS A 14 -7.57 10.75 -0.65
N ALA A 15 -8.81 10.46 -0.41
CA ALA A 15 -9.24 9.34 0.37
C ALA A 15 -9.09 8.06 -0.45
N VAL A 16 -8.21 7.18 -0.03
CA VAL A 16 -8.55 5.78 -0.06
C VAL A 16 -9.37 5.56 1.20
N VAL A 17 -10.62 5.94 1.16
CA VAL A 17 -11.59 5.61 2.18
C VAL A 17 -12.95 5.51 1.54
N VAL A 18 -13.46 4.34 1.61
CA VAL A 18 -14.85 4.00 1.65
C VAL A 18 -15.62 5.00 2.49
N VAL A 19 -16.37 5.89 1.85
CA VAL A 19 -17.62 6.40 2.43
C VAL A 19 -18.55 6.84 1.29
N ALA A 20 -19.62 6.12 1.11
CA ALA A 20 -20.77 6.55 0.37
C ALA A 20 -21.49 7.67 1.14
N ALA A 21 -21.62 8.87 0.54
CA ALA A 21 -22.66 9.82 0.94
C ALA A 21 -23.02 10.75 -0.20
N CYS A 22 -24.30 10.81 -0.48
CA CYS A 22 -25.01 11.54 -1.54
C CYS A 22 -25.01 13.05 -1.39
N GLY A 23 -25.06 13.76 -2.54
CA GLY A 23 -25.79 15.03 -2.80
C GLY A 23 -24.94 16.24 -3.18
N PRO A 24 -25.54 17.29 -3.75
CA PRO A 24 -25.79 17.42 -5.19
C PRO A 24 -24.91 18.49 -5.88
N SER A 25 -24.92 18.42 -7.22
CA SER A 25 -24.28 19.29 -8.22
C SER A 25 -24.49 20.79 -8.01
N ALA A 26 -23.46 21.58 -8.31
CA ALA A 26 -23.65 22.99 -8.72
C ALA A 26 -22.72 23.30 -9.90
N ASP A 27 -23.35 23.71 -10.99
CA ASP A 27 -22.78 24.23 -12.23
C ASP A 27 -21.86 25.43 -12.01
N VAL A 28 -20.73 25.51 -12.69
CA VAL A 28 -20.10 26.78 -13.02
C VAL A 28 -19.63 26.78 -14.47
N THR A 29 -20.17 27.75 -15.17
CA THR A 29 -20.08 28.09 -16.57
C THR A 29 -18.68 28.45 -17.08
N SER A 30 -18.44 28.03 -18.31
CA SER A 30 -17.30 28.36 -19.16
C SER A 30 -17.24 29.82 -19.59
N THR A 31 -16.06 30.40 -19.69
CA THR A 31 -15.76 31.51 -20.60
C THR A 31 -14.49 31.25 -21.38
N SER A 32 -14.68 31.31 -22.69
CA SER A 32 -13.71 31.15 -23.76
C SER A 32 -12.82 32.39 -23.94
N ALA A 33 -11.56 32.20 -24.33
CA ALA A 33 -10.84 33.17 -25.14
C ALA A 33 -9.82 32.47 -26.05
N SER A 34 -9.91 32.77 -27.32
CA SER A 34 -9.14 32.26 -28.47
C SER A 34 -7.91 33.16 -28.78
N PRO A 35 -7.16 32.91 -29.86
CA PRO A 35 -5.70 32.67 -29.80
C PRO A 35 -4.88 33.82 -30.42
N VAL A 36 -3.57 33.80 -30.20
CA VAL A 36 -2.62 34.67 -30.94
C VAL A 36 -1.56 33.80 -31.61
N THR A 37 -1.51 33.92 -32.90
CA THR A 37 -0.48 33.41 -33.84
C THR A 37 0.73 34.32 -33.87
N THR A 38 1.96 33.79 -33.98
CA THR A 38 3.05 34.41 -34.74
C THR A 38 4.14 33.37 -35.13
N GLU A 39 4.28 33.24 -36.37
CA GLU A 39 5.34 33.02 -37.37
C GLU A 39 6.75 32.58 -36.95
N ALA A 40 7.21 31.60 -37.73
CA ALA A 40 8.61 31.16 -37.88
C ALA A 40 9.41 32.05 -38.86
N PRO A 41 10.73 31.97 -38.85
CA PRO A 41 11.39 31.90 -40.13
C PRO A 41 12.42 30.77 -40.28
N ALA A 42 12.54 30.39 -41.56
CA ALA A 42 13.32 29.30 -42.10
C ALA A 42 14.78 29.66 -42.37
N GLY A 43 15.61 28.60 -42.55
CA GLY A 43 16.63 28.60 -43.57
C GLY A 43 18.07 28.35 -43.13
N GLY A 44 18.68 27.30 -43.69
CA GLY A 44 20.14 27.23 -43.76
C GLY A 44 20.70 25.80 -43.93
N SER A 45 20.75 25.33 -45.16
CA SER A 45 21.45 24.10 -45.61
C SER A 45 22.96 24.27 -45.72
N SER A 46 23.76 23.25 -45.44
CA SER A 46 24.98 22.91 -46.21
C SER A 46 25.54 21.53 -45.82
N ASP A 47 25.60 20.68 -46.79
CA ASP A 47 26.34 19.42 -46.95
C ASP A 47 27.74 19.68 -47.52
N PRO A 48 28.57 18.64 -47.84
CA PRO A 48 29.26 17.64 -47.03
C PRO A 48 30.79 17.67 -47.24
N SER A 49 31.57 16.89 -46.51
CA SER A 49 32.87 16.45 -46.99
C SER A 49 33.29 15.10 -46.40
N THR A 50 33.58 14.24 -47.33
CA THR A 50 34.19 12.91 -47.30
C THR A 50 35.58 12.91 -46.67
N ASN A 51 35.93 11.85 -45.93
CA ASN A 51 37.27 11.26 -45.90
C ASN A 51 37.22 9.80 -45.40
N ASP A 52 37.78 8.91 -46.23
CA ASP A 52 37.97 7.48 -46.03
C ASP A 52 39.13 7.15 -45.07
N PRO A 53 39.19 5.90 -44.55
CA PRO A 53 40.02 5.51 -43.41
C PRO A 53 41.37 4.87 -43.83
N PRO A 54 42.33 4.77 -42.90
CA PRO A 54 43.45 3.88 -43.05
C PRO A 54 43.22 2.50 -42.44
N SER A 55 43.60 1.49 -43.19
CA SER A 55 43.70 0.07 -42.87
C SER A 55 44.66 -0.20 -41.68
N GLY A 56 44.21 -0.97 -40.71
CA GLY A 56 45.02 -1.52 -39.61
C GLY A 56 44.67 -2.98 -39.37
N ASP A 57 45.68 -3.80 -39.17
CA ASP A 57 45.77 -5.24 -39.02
C ASP A 57 44.86 -5.90 -37.96
N PRO A 58 44.53 -7.21 -38.09
CA PRO A 58 43.61 -7.90 -37.20
C PRO A 58 44.28 -8.27 -35.87
N THR A 59 43.87 -7.63 -34.79
CA THR A 59 44.17 -8.05 -33.43
C THR A 59 43.21 -9.15 -32.99
N THR A 60 43.79 -10.18 -32.38
CA THR A 60 43.18 -11.34 -31.74
C THR A 60 41.98 -10.94 -30.82
N PRO A 61 40.89 -11.71 -30.80
CA PRO A 61 39.78 -11.41 -29.88
C PRO A 61 40.22 -11.57 -28.44
N GLU A 62 40.10 -10.50 -27.67
CA GLU A 62 40.22 -10.50 -26.24
C GLU A 62 39.04 -11.29 -25.63
N ALA A 63 39.36 -12.18 -24.70
CA ALA A 63 38.36 -12.99 -23.99
C ALA A 63 37.36 -12.07 -23.28
N PRO A 64 36.05 -12.41 -23.25
CA PRO A 64 35.05 -11.60 -22.54
C PRO A 64 35.42 -11.49 -21.06
N PRO A 65 35.16 -10.32 -20.42
CA PRO A 65 35.43 -10.15 -19.02
C PRO A 65 34.63 -11.18 -18.21
N SER A 66 35.28 -11.81 -17.25
CA SER A 66 34.68 -12.74 -16.32
C SER A 66 33.49 -12.09 -15.62
N ARG A 67 32.32 -12.76 -15.70
CA ARG A 67 31.08 -12.45 -15.01
C ARG A 67 31.38 -12.11 -13.56
N PRO A 68 30.88 -10.99 -12.99
CA PRO A 68 30.98 -10.76 -11.57
C PRO A 68 30.26 -11.89 -10.84
N GLU A 69 30.95 -12.57 -9.95
CA GLU A 69 30.36 -13.54 -9.03
C GLU A 69 29.32 -12.82 -8.19
N VAL A 70 28.04 -13.16 -8.38
CA VAL A 70 26.97 -12.74 -7.50
C VAL A 70 27.26 -13.41 -6.16
N THR A 71 27.63 -12.62 -5.17
CA THR A 71 27.84 -13.10 -3.80
C THR A 71 26.48 -13.55 -3.29
N VAL A 72 26.28 -14.86 -3.18
CA VAL A 72 25.10 -15.46 -2.56
C VAL A 72 24.95 -14.87 -1.15
N ALA A 73 23.77 -14.37 -0.85
CA ALA A 73 23.42 -13.76 0.43
C ALA A 73 23.84 -14.65 1.60
N ALA A 74 24.39 -14.03 2.63
CA ALA A 74 24.77 -14.71 3.86
C ALA A 74 23.54 -15.42 4.47
N THR A 75 23.77 -16.62 4.98
CA THR A 75 22.77 -17.37 5.77
C THR A 75 22.12 -16.42 6.79
N PRO A 76 20.80 -16.37 6.91
CA PRO A 76 20.14 -15.49 7.87
C PRO A 76 20.71 -15.76 9.27
N PRO A 77 20.91 -14.72 10.08
CA PRO A 77 21.35 -14.92 11.46
C PRO A 77 20.30 -15.76 12.20
N PRO A 78 20.71 -16.60 13.15
CA PRO A 78 19.77 -17.37 13.95
C PRO A 78 18.77 -16.40 14.61
N ASN A 79 17.48 -16.77 14.62
CA ASN A 79 16.43 -16.05 15.30
C ASN A 79 16.93 -15.66 16.72
N PRO A 80 16.94 -14.39 17.11
CA PRO A 80 17.49 -13.93 18.38
C PRO A 80 16.75 -14.50 19.62
N GLY A 81 15.67 -15.24 19.41
CA GLY A 81 14.80 -15.72 20.47
C GLY A 81 13.79 -14.65 20.93
N PRO A 82 12.96 -14.95 21.94
CA PRO A 82 11.96 -14.01 22.41
C PRO A 82 12.61 -12.72 22.95
N VAL A 83 12.18 -11.58 22.41
CA VAL A 83 12.64 -10.24 22.82
C VAL A 83 11.94 -9.84 24.11
N ASP A 84 12.71 -9.49 25.15
CA ASP A 84 12.17 -8.98 26.42
C ASP A 84 11.86 -7.48 26.30
N VAL A 85 10.60 -7.17 25.95
CA VAL A 85 10.13 -5.77 25.84
C VAL A 85 10.05 -5.06 27.18
N SER A 86 10.08 -5.79 28.33
CA SER A 86 10.03 -5.20 29.68
C SER A 86 11.33 -4.47 30.05
N ALA A 87 12.42 -4.72 29.31
CA ALA A 87 13.68 -4.00 29.48
C ALA A 87 13.58 -2.51 29.09
N PHE A 88 12.54 -2.13 28.35
CA PHE A 88 12.27 -0.73 27.98
C PHE A 88 10.98 -0.24 28.65
N GLU A 89 11.08 0.84 29.41
CA GLU A 89 9.91 1.53 29.97
C GLU A 89 9.63 2.81 29.20
N PRO A 90 8.55 2.89 28.41
CA PRO A 90 8.20 4.09 27.66
C PRO A 90 7.78 5.21 28.59
N ALA A 91 8.16 6.46 28.26
CA ALA A 91 7.68 7.61 29.00
C ALA A 91 6.16 7.81 28.80
N PRO A 92 5.41 8.28 29.81
CA PRO A 92 4.01 8.64 29.64
C PRO A 92 3.83 9.67 28.53
N ILE A 93 2.82 9.46 27.65
CA ILE A 93 2.59 10.31 26.49
C ILE A 93 2.27 11.74 26.91
N GLN A 94 2.98 12.68 26.34
CA GLN A 94 2.76 14.12 26.55
C GLN A 94 1.94 14.69 25.41
N TRP A 95 0.61 14.68 25.58
CA TRP A 95 -0.33 15.19 24.58
C TRP A 95 -0.27 16.70 24.44
N VAL A 96 -0.16 17.19 23.21
CA VAL A 96 -0.22 18.59 22.83
C VAL A 96 -1.49 18.82 22.02
N ARG A 97 -2.31 19.78 22.44
CA ARG A 97 -3.53 20.12 21.70
C ARG A 97 -3.17 20.60 20.29
N TYR A 98 -3.74 19.95 19.30
CA TYR A 98 -3.62 20.30 17.88
C TYR A 98 -4.83 21.13 17.43
N ASP A 99 -6.06 20.58 17.65
CA ASP A 99 -7.34 21.23 17.33
C ASP A 99 -8.40 20.86 18.38
N ASP A 100 -9.65 21.25 18.16
CA ASP A 100 -10.73 20.88 19.06
C ASP A 100 -11.00 19.36 19.00
N GLY A 101 -10.88 18.72 20.15
CA GLY A 101 -11.00 17.26 20.26
C GLY A 101 -9.80 16.46 19.73
N ILE A 102 -8.77 17.12 19.18
CA ILE A 102 -7.59 16.45 18.60
C ILE A 102 -6.32 16.88 19.32
N ASP A 103 -5.55 15.89 19.77
CA ASP A 103 -4.22 16.07 20.33
C ASP A 103 -3.19 15.30 19.51
N THR A 104 -1.94 15.77 19.51
CA THR A 104 -0.78 15.08 18.92
C THR A 104 0.29 14.83 19.98
N ALA A 105 1.13 13.84 19.75
CA ALA A 105 2.27 13.54 20.60
C ALA A 105 3.39 12.87 19.83
N VAL A 106 4.54 12.73 20.48
CA VAL A 106 5.66 11.91 20.02
C VAL A 106 6.00 10.94 21.13
N LEU A 107 6.23 9.67 20.76
CA LEU A 107 6.68 8.61 21.66
C LEU A 107 7.98 8.02 21.16
N GLU A 108 9.03 8.03 21.99
CA GLU A 108 10.28 7.34 21.67
C GLU A 108 10.14 5.82 21.93
N VAL A 109 10.61 5.01 20.96
CA VAL A 109 10.72 3.56 21.08
C VAL A 109 12.09 3.09 20.58
N PRO A 110 12.62 1.93 21.02
CA PRO A 110 13.90 1.42 20.53
C PRO A 110 13.86 1.14 19.01
N VAL A 111 14.94 1.46 18.30
CA VAL A 111 15.14 0.95 16.94
C VAL A 111 15.23 -0.57 16.99
N ASP A 112 16.09 -1.09 17.85
CA ASP A 112 16.25 -2.51 18.09
C ASP A 112 15.72 -2.89 19.47
N TRP A 113 14.62 -3.63 19.51
CA TRP A 113 13.97 -4.08 20.73
C TRP A 113 14.84 -5.08 21.53
N ALA A 114 15.80 -5.75 20.88
CA ALA A 114 16.77 -6.61 21.55
C ALA A 114 17.87 -5.79 22.28
N HIS A 115 18.07 -4.54 21.88
CA HIS A 115 19.05 -3.61 22.45
C HIS A 115 18.41 -2.25 22.80
N PRO A 116 17.53 -2.21 23.81
CA PRO A 116 16.65 -1.07 24.05
C PRO A 116 17.38 0.21 24.52
N ASP A 117 18.63 0.15 24.88
CA ASP A 117 19.46 1.32 25.23
C ASP A 117 20.06 2.04 24.01
N GLY A 118 19.87 1.49 22.80
CA GLY A 118 20.39 1.99 21.53
C GLY A 118 19.63 3.22 20.97
N PRO A 119 19.74 3.46 19.64
CA PRO A 119 19.00 4.51 18.94
C PRO A 119 17.47 4.39 19.09
N ARG A 120 16.74 5.47 18.81
CA ARG A 120 15.29 5.55 18.97
C ARG A 120 14.61 5.90 17.64
N PHE A 121 13.40 5.34 17.46
CA PHE A 121 12.36 5.94 16.64
C PHE A 121 11.55 6.91 17.49
N GLU A 122 11.12 8.01 16.89
CA GLU A 122 10.13 8.93 17.42
C GLU A 122 8.81 8.66 16.67
N LEU A 123 7.88 7.94 17.29
CA LEU A 123 6.58 7.66 16.69
C LEU A 123 5.68 8.88 16.83
N PHE A 124 5.10 9.34 15.71
CA PHE A 124 4.09 10.39 15.71
C PHE A 124 2.72 9.79 16.03
N LEU A 125 2.03 10.34 17.02
CA LEU A 125 0.73 9.89 17.49
C LEU A 125 -0.30 10.99 17.36
N VAL A 126 -1.53 10.60 17.01
CA VAL A 126 -2.72 11.46 16.99
C VAL A 126 -3.81 10.82 17.83
N ARG A 127 -4.46 11.63 18.65
CA ARG A 127 -5.64 11.22 19.44
C ARG A 127 -6.84 12.06 19.02
N HIS A 128 -7.90 11.42 18.55
CA HIS A 128 -9.23 11.98 18.52
C HIS A 128 -9.93 11.59 19.82
N LYS A 129 -10.26 12.58 20.66
CA LYS A 129 -10.85 12.35 21.98
C LYS A 129 -12.27 11.82 21.88
N ALA A 130 -12.64 10.94 22.82
CA ALA A 130 -14.02 10.52 22.98
C ALA A 130 -14.94 11.72 23.15
N TRP A 131 -16.06 11.71 22.42
CA TRP A 131 -17.05 12.79 22.49
C TRP A 131 -17.78 12.87 23.83
N GLU A 132 -17.87 11.74 24.54
CA GLU A 132 -18.52 11.60 25.85
C GLU A 132 -17.46 11.13 26.88
N PRO A 133 -16.62 12.03 27.41
CA PRO A 133 -15.51 11.64 28.30
C PRO A 133 -15.95 10.86 29.55
N ASP A 134 -17.15 11.13 30.05
CA ASP A 134 -17.72 10.44 31.21
C ASP A 134 -18.14 8.99 30.89
N GLU A 135 -18.30 8.66 29.61
CA GLU A 135 -18.66 7.34 29.12
C GLU A 135 -17.50 6.63 28.42
N ARG A 136 -16.30 7.21 28.44
CA ARG A 136 -15.12 6.65 27.80
C ARG A 136 -14.79 5.26 28.35
N ILE A 137 -14.64 4.28 27.45
CA ILE A 137 -14.27 2.90 27.76
C ILE A 137 -12.74 2.78 27.86
N GLY A 138 -11.99 3.39 26.92
CA GLY A 138 -10.54 3.28 26.81
C GLY A 138 -10.04 3.80 25.46
N SER A 139 -8.84 3.39 25.08
CA SER A 139 -8.26 3.71 23.77
C SER A 139 -8.60 2.63 22.75
N LEU A 140 -8.94 3.07 21.52
CA LEU A 140 -9.01 2.24 20.33
C LEU A 140 -7.82 2.60 19.45
N LEU A 141 -6.82 1.73 19.40
CA LEU A 141 -5.69 1.85 18.49
C LEU A 141 -6.17 1.50 17.08
N VAL A 142 -5.78 2.30 16.08
CA VAL A 142 -6.23 2.10 14.69
C VAL A 142 -5.08 2.14 13.71
N ASN A 143 -5.12 1.27 12.69
CA ASN A 143 -4.10 1.19 11.64
C ASN A 143 -4.73 0.95 10.26
N PRO A 144 -4.36 1.73 9.22
CA PRO A 144 -4.96 1.64 7.88
C PRO A 144 -4.40 0.48 7.03
N GLY A 145 -3.26 -0.07 7.41
CA GLY A 145 -2.56 -1.08 6.61
C GLY A 145 -1.48 -0.51 5.70
N GLY A 146 -1.38 -1.04 4.52
CA GLY A 146 -0.29 -0.85 3.57
C GLY A 146 0.45 -2.17 3.35
N PRO A 147 1.61 -2.45 4.00
CA PRO A 147 2.33 -1.66 5.02
C PRO A 147 2.88 -0.32 4.50
N GLY A 148 3.37 0.51 5.39
CA GLY A 148 4.00 1.78 5.02
C GLY A 148 3.08 3.00 5.02
N SER A 149 1.75 2.81 5.16
CA SER A 149 0.84 3.93 5.30
C SER A 149 1.03 4.64 6.63
N GLU A 150 1.01 5.97 6.61
CA GLU A 150 0.81 6.78 7.79
C GLU A 150 -0.52 6.41 8.44
N GLY A 151 -0.56 6.24 9.75
CA GLY A 151 -1.80 5.89 10.47
C GLY A 151 -2.54 7.11 10.99
N SER A 152 -1.82 8.19 11.23
CA SER A 152 -2.30 9.41 11.88
C SER A 152 -3.57 10.01 11.25
N PHE A 153 -3.75 9.87 9.92
CA PHE A 153 -4.93 10.37 9.22
C PHE A 153 -6.24 9.73 9.72
N LEU A 154 -6.21 8.48 10.23
CA LEU A 154 -7.41 7.82 10.75
C LEU A 154 -7.99 8.53 11.98
N ALA A 155 -7.12 9.08 12.84
CA ALA A 155 -7.58 9.87 13.99
C ALA A 155 -7.95 11.30 13.59
N PHE A 156 -7.24 11.93 12.65
CA PHE A 156 -7.63 13.22 12.09
C PHE A 156 -8.99 13.19 11.41
N SER A 157 -9.29 12.10 10.69
CA SER A 157 -10.51 11.89 9.93
C SER A 157 -11.53 10.99 10.63
N ALA A 158 -11.35 10.71 11.92
CA ALA A 158 -12.14 9.73 12.65
C ALA A 158 -13.68 9.90 12.50
N PRO A 159 -14.26 11.13 12.48
CA PRO A 159 -15.71 11.30 12.29
C PRO A 159 -16.23 10.91 10.90
N ALA A 160 -15.35 10.78 9.90
CA ALA A 160 -15.72 10.33 8.56
C ALA A 160 -15.59 8.81 8.38
N ILE A 161 -14.87 8.15 9.28
CA ILE A 161 -14.51 6.73 9.16
C ILE A 161 -15.30 5.87 10.15
N TYR A 162 -15.35 6.30 11.42
CA TYR A 162 -15.91 5.49 12.50
C TYR A 162 -17.33 5.91 12.85
N ASP A 163 -18.14 4.92 13.20
CA ASP A 163 -19.50 5.15 13.66
C ASP A 163 -19.52 6.01 14.93
N ARG A 164 -20.61 6.73 15.08
CA ARG A 164 -20.81 7.66 16.19
C ARG A 164 -20.66 7.00 17.56
N GLU A 165 -21.04 5.72 17.70
CA GLU A 165 -20.97 5.03 19.00
C GLU A 165 -19.51 4.79 19.40
N LEU A 166 -18.62 4.44 18.45
CA LEU A 166 -17.19 4.32 18.73
C LEU A 166 -16.57 5.68 19.11
N LEU A 167 -16.93 6.75 18.39
CA LEU A 167 -16.44 8.11 18.67
C LEU A 167 -16.92 8.65 20.04
N ARG A 168 -18.07 8.20 20.54
CA ARG A 168 -18.54 8.58 21.87
C ARG A 168 -17.77 7.88 22.96
N ARG A 169 -17.35 6.64 22.74
CA ARG A 169 -16.91 5.70 23.77
C ARG A 169 -15.39 5.50 23.85
N PHE A 170 -14.65 5.85 22.79
CA PHE A 170 -13.20 5.64 22.70
C PHE A 170 -12.44 6.91 22.37
N ASP A 171 -11.26 7.06 22.97
CA ASP A 171 -10.22 7.85 22.33
C ASP A 171 -9.69 7.04 21.13
N ILE A 172 -9.83 7.57 19.92
CA ILE A 172 -9.25 6.95 18.72
C ILE A 172 -7.78 7.35 18.67
N ILE A 173 -6.90 6.39 18.83
CA ILE A 173 -5.44 6.58 18.81
C ILE A 173 -4.87 6.01 17.52
N ALA A 174 -4.34 6.87 16.69
CA ALA A 174 -3.60 6.49 15.51
C ALA A 174 -2.15 6.91 15.65
N TRP A 175 -1.27 6.18 15.00
CA TRP A 175 0.14 6.53 14.94
C TRP A 175 0.70 6.25 13.56
N ASP A 176 1.75 6.94 13.21
CA ASP A 176 2.53 6.58 12.04
C ASP A 176 3.55 5.51 12.47
N PRO A 177 3.48 4.28 11.94
CA PRO A 177 4.44 3.23 12.28
C PRO A 177 5.88 3.68 12.04
N ARG A 178 6.84 2.99 12.68
CA ARG A 178 8.26 3.27 12.54
C ARG A 178 8.68 3.40 11.07
N GLY A 179 9.33 4.51 10.73
CA GLY A 179 9.79 4.81 9.38
C GLY A 179 8.72 5.37 8.42
N THR A 180 7.48 5.57 8.85
CA THR A 180 6.40 6.08 8.00
C THR A 180 5.91 7.45 8.41
N GLY A 181 5.30 8.19 7.48
CA GLY A 181 4.65 9.47 7.73
C GLY A 181 5.54 10.49 8.45
N GLU A 182 5.03 11.04 9.55
CA GLU A 182 5.74 12.03 10.38
C GLU A 182 6.66 11.39 11.44
N SER A 183 6.66 10.06 11.58
CA SER A 183 7.57 9.34 12.49
C SER A 183 9.02 9.48 12.04
N GLN A 184 9.95 9.56 13.02
CA GLN A 184 11.36 9.82 12.74
C GLN A 184 12.28 8.71 13.27
N PRO A 185 13.34 8.39 12.54
CA PRO A 185 13.63 8.83 11.17
C PRO A 185 12.70 8.16 10.14
N PRO A 186 12.32 8.87 9.05
CA PRO A 186 11.49 8.27 8.00
C PRO A 186 12.30 7.31 7.14
N ILE A 187 11.66 6.33 6.52
CA ILE A 187 12.22 5.63 5.37
C ILE A 187 12.22 6.62 4.20
N ASP A 188 13.41 7.00 3.76
CA ASP A 188 13.63 7.89 2.61
C ASP A 188 14.66 7.21 1.70
N CYS A 189 14.20 6.65 0.61
CA CYS A 189 15.02 5.83 -0.29
C CYS A 189 15.42 6.58 -1.55
N ILE A 190 14.46 7.27 -2.19
CA ILE A 190 14.60 7.79 -3.55
C ILE A 190 14.14 9.24 -3.67
N ASP A 191 14.70 9.95 -4.67
CA ASP A 191 14.30 11.32 -5.01
C ASP A 191 13.50 11.38 -6.32
N ASP A 192 13.58 10.34 -7.18
CA ASP A 192 12.95 10.28 -8.50
C ASP A 192 11.97 9.12 -8.59
N TYR A 193 10.72 9.36 -8.20
CA TYR A 193 9.65 8.36 -8.23
C TYR A 193 9.30 7.89 -9.65
N ASP A 194 9.38 8.78 -10.65
CA ASP A 194 9.02 8.42 -12.02
C ASP A 194 9.96 7.33 -12.57
N ARG A 195 11.25 7.38 -12.22
CA ARG A 195 12.24 6.38 -12.61
C ARG A 195 11.92 4.97 -12.08
N TYR A 196 11.39 4.89 -10.87
CA TYR A 196 11.21 3.62 -10.16
C TYR A 196 9.81 3.02 -10.30
N PHE A 197 8.80 3.86 -10.55
CA PHE A 197 7.40 3.45 -10.48
C PHE A 197 6.57 3.82 -11.71
N THR A 198 7.02 4.74 -12.56
CA THR A 198 6.26 5.19 -13.73
C THR A 198 6.93 4.78 -15.04
N ASP A 199 8.25 4.93 -15.14
CA ASP A 199 9.05 4.60 -16.34
C ASP A 199 9.59 3.14 -16.28
N VAL A 200 8.72 2.23 -15.82
CA VAL A 200 9.01 0.80 -15.68
C VAL A 200 8.25 0.05 -16.77
N ASP A 201 8.81 -1.06 -17.25
CA ASP A 201 8.22 -2.00 -18.18
C ASP A 201 8.33 -3.41 -17.60
N SER A 202 7.22 -3.93 -17.10
CA SER A 202 7.13 -5.27 -16.51
C SER A 202 6.92 -6.38 -17.54
N THR A 203 6.77 -6.03 -18.83
CA THR A 203 6.58 -6.96 -19.95
C THR A 203 7.74 -6.91 -20.95
N PRO A 204 9.00 -7.19 -20.53
CA PRO A 204 10.17 -6.98 -21.36
C PRO A 204 10.15 -7.84 -22.64
N ASP A 205 10.40 -7.21 -23.79
CA ASP A 205 10.47 -7.85 -25.10
C ASP A 205 11.79 -8.59 -25.33
N ASP A 206 12.84 -8.19 -24.62
CA ASP A 206 14.18 -8.77 -24.75
C ASP A 206 14.99 -8.80 -23.45
N GLU A 207 16.14 -9.48 -23.50
CA GLU A 207 17.04 -9.61 -22.34
C GLU A 207 17.64 -8.26 -21.89
N ALA A 208 17.68 -7.23 -22.73
CA ALA A 208 18.17 -5.91 -22.33
C ALA A 208 17.11 -5.18 -21.49
N GLU A 209 15.85 -5.34 -21.82
CA GLU A 209 14.71 -4.81 -21.02
C GLU A 209 14.57 -5.54 -19.71
N ARG A 210 14.64 -6.86 -19.72
CA ARG A 210 14.69 -7.64 -18.48
C ARG A 210 15.81 -7.17 -17.54
N ARG A 211 17.02 -6.95 -18.08
CA ARG A 211 18.13 -6.44 -17.26
C ARG A 211 17.84 -5.05 -16.70
N ARG A 212 17.23 -4.14 -17.49
CA ARG A 212 16.84 -2.82 -16.97
C ARG A 212 15.88 -2.92 -15.78
N LEU A 213 14.89 -3.80 -15.87
CA LEU A 213 13.93 -4.04 -14.79
C LEU A 213 14.63 -4.52 -13.50
N VAL A 214 15.55 -5.49 -13.61
CA VAL A 214 16.36 -5.97 -12.48
C VAL A 214 17.28 -4.86 -11.94
N ASP A 215 17.93 -4.08 -12.84
CA ASP A 215 18.81 -2.98 -12.44
C ASP A 215 18.06 -1.85 -11.70
N VAL A 216 16.82 -1.55 -12.09
CA VAL A 216 15.95 -0.58 -11.38
C VAL A 216 15.64 -1.07 -9.98
N ALA A 217 15.21 -2.33 -9.82
CA ALA A 217 14.94 -2.90 -8.51
C ALA A 217 16.18 -2.92 -7.60
N LYS A 218 17.35 -3.26 -8.19
CA LYS A 218 18.63 -3.22 -7.48
C LYS A 218 19.00 -1.80 -7.07
N ALA A 219 18.83 -0.81 -7.96
CA ALA A 219 19.13 0.58 -7.66
C ALA A 219 18.25 1.11 -6.52
N LEU A 220 16.95 0.77 -6.51
CA LEU A 220 16.04 1.11 -5.40
C LEU A 220 16.55 0.55 -4.08
N ALA A 221 16.93 -0.73 -4.04
CA ALA A 221 17.46 -1.36 -2.84
C ALA A 221 18.81 -0.74 -2.38
N ASP A 222 19.73 -0.48 -3.32
CA ASP A 222 21.03 0.13 -3.03
C ASP A 222 20.86 1.56 -2.46
N GLU A 223 19.96 2.37 -3.01
CA GLU A 223 19.66 3.72 -2.51
C GLU A 223 18.98 3.65 -1.13
N SER A 224 18.05 2.72 -0.94
CA SER A 224 17.40 2.49 0.36
C SER A 224 18.43 2.15 1.44
N ILE A 225 19.36 1.24 1.16
CA ILE A 225 20.43 0.84 2.10
C ILE A 225 21.37 2.01 2.39
N ALA A 226 21.71 2.80 1.37
CA ALA A 226 22.66 3.90 1.52
C ALA A 226 22.12 5.04 2.39
N LYS A 227 20.80 5.28 2.37
CA LYS A 227 20.15 6.37 3.09
C LYS A 227 19.66 5.98 4.49
N ASN A 228 19.40 4.67 4.76
CA ASN A 228 18.75 4.23 5.99
C ASN A 228 19.52 3.11 6.71
N GLU A 229 19.96 3.36 7.92
CA GLU A 229 20.74 2.40 8.74
C GLU A 229 19.86 1.35 9.47
N TYR A 230 18.53 1.54 9.49
CA TYR A 230 17.57 0.79 10.33
C TYR A 230 16.54 -0.03 9.55
N LEU A 231 16.70 -0.23 8.23
CA LEU A 231 15.76 -0.96 7.37
C LEU A 231 15.40 -2.37 7.88
N ARG A 232 16.31 -3.02 8.60
CA ARG A 232 16.11 -4.37 9.16
C ARG A 232 15.26 -4.38 10.44
N HIS A 233 14.87 -3.19 10.95
CA HIS A 233 14.15 -3.03 12.21
C HIS A 233 12.74 -2.47 12.02
N VAL A 234 12.25 -2.35 10.77
CA VAL A 234 10.93 -1.76 10.47
C VAL A 234 9.82 -2.81 10.27
N GLY A 235 10.14 -4.10 10.41
CA GLY A 235 9.17 -5.19 10.23
C GLY A 235 8.03 -5.21 11.26
N THR A 236 7.01 -6.00 10.94
CA THR A 236 5.73 -6.10 11.64
C THR A 236 5.88 -6.48 13.12
N ASN A 237 6.77 -7.42 13.47
CA ASN A 237 7.01 -7.79 14.86
C ASN A 237 7.45 -6.59 15.72
N ASN A 238 8.33 -5.73 15.18
CA ASN A 238 8.78 -4.54 15.89
C ASN A 238 7.66 -3.49 16.01
N SER A 239 6.84 -3.33 14.98
CA SER A 239 5.66 -2.46 15.02
C SER A 239 4.62 -2.95 16.04
N ALA A 240 4.44 -4.27 16.18
CA ALA A 240 3.59 -4.85 17.23
C ALA A 240 4.14 -4.60 18.65
N ARG A 241 5.47 -4.62 18.84
CA ARG A 241 6.10 -4.22 20.11
C ARG A 241 5.93 -2.73 20.39
N ASP A 242 5.93 -1.89 19.35
CA ASP A 242 5.61 -0.47 19.48
C ASP A 242 4.17 -0.25 19.95
N MET A 243 3.20 -1.06 19.51
CA MET A 243 1.82 -1.00 20.01
C MET A 243 1.75 -1.28 21.50
N ASP A 244 2.50 -2.25 22.03
CA ASP A 244 2.58 -2.47 23.48
C ASP A 244 3.25 -1.30 24.20
N ALA A 245 4.28 -0.68 23.61
CA ALA A 245 4.87 0.53 24.17
C ALA A 245 3.87 1.70 24.21
N ILE A 246 3.08 1.89 23.15
CA ILE A 246 1.99 2.90 23.12
C ILE A 246 0.98 2.62 24.25
N ARG A 247 0.51 1.38 24.39
CA ARG A 247 -0.39 0.98 25.47
C ARG A 247 0.18 1.32 26.87
N ARG A 248 1.43 0.95 27.12
CA ARG A 248 2.12 1.25 28.40
C ARG A 248 2.26 2.75 28.63
N ALA A 249 2.61 3.50 27.58
CA ALA A 249 2.75 4.96 27.63
C ALA A 249 1.41 5.68 27.83
N LEU A 250 0.28 5.09 27.39
CA LEU A 250 -1.09 5.53 27.71
C LEU A 250 -1.47 5.24 29.17
N GLY A 251 -0.77 4.32 29.85
CA GLY A 251 -1.08 3.86 31.21
C GLY A 251 -2.29 2.93 31.26
N GLU A 252 -2.62 2.25 30.15
CA GLU A 252 -3.75 1.33 30.04
C GLU A 252 -3.29 -0.13 30.21
N GLU A 253 -4.03 -0.90 31.00
CA GLU A 253 -3.76 -2.34 31.19
C GLU A 253 -4.06 -3.12 29.92
N THR A 254 -5.19 -2.82 29.27
CA THR A 254 -5.59 -3.38 27.98
C THR A 254 -6.08 -2.27 27.04
N VAL A 255 -5.94 -2.45 25.74
CA VAL A 255 -6.47 -1.55 24.71
C VAL A 255 -7.29 -2.31 23.68
N SER A 256 -8.19 -1.60 22.98
CA SER A 256 -8.88 -2.15 21.81
C SER A 256 -8.11 -1.81 20.55
N TYR A 257 -8.30 -2.61 19.50
CA TYR A 257 -7.63 -2.43 18.22
C TYR A 257 -8.60 -2.55 17.05
N PHE A 258 -8.33 -1.77 15.97
CA PHE A 258 -9.01 -1.89 14.71
C PHE A 258 -8.00 -1.72 13.56
N GLY A 259 -7.69 -2.80 12.86
CA GLY A 259 -6.77 -2.82 11.72
C GLY A 259 -7.47 -3.13 10.41
N PHE A 260 -7.16 -2.33 9.39
CA PHE A 260 -7.60 -2.55 8.02
C PHE A 260 -6.46 -3.14 7.19
N SER A 261 -6.77 -4.09 6.26
CA SER A 261 -5.78 -4.61 5.32
C SER A 261 -4.54 -5.20 6.05
N TYR A 262 -3.32 -4.81 5.69
CA TYR A 262 -2.11 -5.16 6.46
C TYR A 262 -2.23 -4.84 7.97
N GLY A 263 -3.03 -3.85 8.36
CA GLY A 263 -3.31 -3.61 9.77
C GLY A 263 -3.94 -4.82 10.47
N SER A 264 -4.58 -5.73 9.76
CA SER A 264 -5.06 -7.01 10.28
C SER A 264 -3.91 -7.94 10.67
N GLU A 265 -2.87 -8.03 9.85
CA GLU A 265 -1.65 -8.79 10.15
C GLU A 265 -0.90 -8.19 11.35
N LEU A 266 -0.77 -6.87 11.40
CA LEU A 266 -0.17 -6.16 12.53
C LEU A 266 -0.95 -6.43 13.83
N GLY A 267 -2.29 -6.37 13.78
CA GLY A 267 -3.15 -6.64 14.93
C GLY A 267 -3.09 -8.10 15.39
N ALA A 268 -3.06 -9.06 14.45
CA ALA A 268 -2.93 -10.48 14.74
C ALA A 268 -1.55 -10.80 15.35
N THR A 269 -0.48 -10.16 14.83
CA THR A 269 0.88 -10.26 15.37
C THR A 269 0.94 -9.72 16.82
N TRP A 270 0.33 -8.55 17.05
CA TRP A 270 0.24 -7.98 18.40
C TRP A 270 -0.55 -8.88 19.35
N ALA A 271 -1.71 -9.40 18.93
CA ALA A 271 -2.52 -10.32 19.74
C ALA A 271 -1.79 -11.64 20.05
N THR A 272 -0.94 -12.11 19.16
CA THR A 272 -0.11 -13.30 19.39
C THR A 272 1.05 -13.03 20.34
N LEU A 273 1.73 -11.86 20.24
CA LEU A 273 2.86 -11.50 21.10
C LEU A 273 2.42 -11.06 22.50
N PHE A 274 1.25 -10.42 22.63
CA PHE A 274 0.78 -9.75 23.85
C PHE A 274 -0.70 -10.03 24.14
N PRO A 275 -1.14 -11.30 24.18
CA PRO A 275 -2.56 -11.66 24.24
C PRO A 275 -3.30 -11.06 25.46
N GLU A 276 -2.62 -10.95 26.62
CA GLU A 276 -3.18 -10.40 27.85
C GLU A 276 -3.43 -8.88 27.80
N THR A 277 -2.88 -8.20 26.80
CA THR A 277 -3.05 -6.75 26.64
C THR A 277 -4.20 -6.36 25.72
N VAL A 278 -4.81 -7.36 25.05
CA VAL A 278 -5.93 -7.19 24.15
C VAL A 278 -7.23 -7.09 24.94
N ARG A 279 -7.98 -5.98 24.79
CA ARG A 279 -9.36 -5.90 25.26
C ARG A 279 -10.33 -6.45 24.22
N ALA A 280 -10.18 -6.03 22.98
CA ALA A 280 -10.95 -6.45 21.80
C ALA A 280 -10.17 -6.07 20.55
N ALA A 281 -10.23 -6.88 19.50
CA ALA A 281 -9.56 -6.59 18.23
C ALA A 281 -10.47 -6.88 17.03
N VAL A 282 -10.48 -5.95 16.07
CA VAL A 282 -11.16 -6.09 14.77
C VAL A 282 -10.10 -6.09 13.67
N LEU A 283 -10.14 -7.11 12.83
CA LEU A 283 -9.25 -7.32 11.70
C LEU A 283 -10.10 -7.32 10.42
N ASP A 284 -10.06 -6.24 9.66
CA ASP A 284 -10.92 -6.03 8.50
C ASP A 284 -10.13 -6.10 7.19
N GLY A 285 -10.51 -6.99 6.28
CA GLY A 285 -9.77 -7.29 5.05
C GLY A 285 -8.46 -8.02 5.38
N ALA A 286 -8.54 -9.15 6.07
CA ALA A 286 -7.38 -9.83 6.60
C ALA A 286 -6.62 -10.65 5.55
N ALA A 287 -5.29 -10.51 5.55
CA ALA A 287 -4.39 -11.34 4.75
C ALA A 287 -4.33 -12.79 5.29
N ASP A 288 -3.89 -13.70 4.45
CA ASP A 288 -3.60 -15.08 4.81
C ASP A 288 -2.29 -15.13 5.64
N PRO A 289 -2.34 -15.50 6.93
CA PRO A 289 -1.15 -15.47 7.78
C PRO A 289 -0.13 -16.58 7.46
N ASP A 290 -0.56 -17.65 6.79
CA ASP A 290 0.27 -18.79 6.43
C ASP A 290 0.90 -18.65 5.04
N ALA A 291 0.47 -17.66 4.25
CA ALA A 291 0.97 -17.45 2.90
C ALA A 291 2.42 -16.94 2.92
N ASP A 292 3.28 -17.57 2.14
CA ASP A 292 4.58 -17.00 1.80
C ASP A 292 4.42 -15.82 0.81
N GLU A 293 5.53 -15.18 0.45
CA GLU A 293 5.54 -14.02 -0.46
C GLU A 293 4.87 -14.35 -1.81
N VAL A 294 5.13 -15.52 -2.37
CA VAL A 294 4.58 -15.94 -3.67
C VAL A 294 3.09 -16.22 -3.56
N GLU A 295 2.68 -17.01 -2.57
CA GLU A 295 1.28 -17.36 -2.37
C GLU A 295 0.42 -16.13 -2.05
N SER A 296 0.93 -15.22 -1.21
CA SER A 296 0.28 -13.94 -0.92
C SER A 296 0.09 -13.10 -2.19
N GLY A 297 1.14 -13.01 -3.02
CA GLY A 297 1.06 -12.31 -4.31
C GLY A 297 0.07 -12.96 -5.27
N LEU A 298 0.05 -14.30 -5.38
CA LEU A 298 -0.90 -15.03 -6.24
C LEU A 298 -2.35 -14.80 -5.79
N GLN A 299 -2.63 -14.86 -4.49
CA GLN A 299 -3.96 -14.59 -3.93
C GLN A 299 -4.41 -13.16 -4.26
N GLN A 300 -3.52 -12.18 -4.07
CA GLN A 300 -3.83 -10.78 -4.35
C GLN A 300 -4.07 -10.52 -5.84
N TYR A 301 -3.21 -11.01 -6.73
CA TYR A 301 -3.41 -10.85 -8.17
C TYR A 301 -4.67 -11.54 -8.68
N ALA A 302 -5.00 -12.73 -8.15
CA ALA A 302 -6.26 -13.41 -8.46
C ALA A 302 -7.48 -12.59 -8.03
N GLY A 303 -7.41 -11.93 -6.86
CA GLY A 303 -8.46 -11.04 -6.37
C GLY A 303 -8.63 -9.80 -7.25
N PHE A 304 -7.55 -9.14 -7.62
CA PHE A 304 -7.60 -7.99 -8.54
C PHE A 304 -8.09 -8.37 -9.94
N GLU A 305 -7.71 -9.54 -10.47
CA GLU A 305 -8.22 -10.02 -11.76
C GLU A 305 -9.73 -10.27 -11.69
N ALA A 306 -10.22 -10.89 -10.63
CA ALA A 306 -11.67 -11.13 -10.43
C ALA A 306 -12.45 -9.79 -10.31
N ALA A 307 -11.91 -8.79 -9.61
CA ALA A 307 -12.51 -7.47 -9.52
C ALA A 307 -12.51 -6.76 -10.89
N LEU A 308 -11.42 -6.88 -11.66
CA LEU A 308 -11.36 -6.37 -13.03
C LEU A 308 -12.40 -7.06 -13.93
N GLU A 309 -12.58 -8.37 -13.83
CA GLU A 309 -13.61 -9.08 -14.57
C GLU A 309 -15.03 -8.58 -14.21
N SER A 310 -15.29 -8.31 -12.93
CA SER A 310 -16.55 -7.72 -12.46
C SER A 310 -16.76 -6.31 -13.05
N PHE A 311 -15.74 -5.46 -13.03
CA PHE A 311 -15.78 -4.15 -13.69
C PHE A 311 -16.06 -4.24 -15.20
N LEU A 312 -15.36 -5.12 -15.91
CA LEU A 312 -15.53 -5.28 -17.35
C LEU A 312 -16.92 -5.83 -17.70
N ALA A 313 -17.46 -6.74 -16.90
CA ALA A 313 -18.81 -7.26 -17.04
C ALA A 313 -19.86 -6.16 -16.79
N TRP A 314 -19.70 -5.36 -15.73
CA TRP A 314 -20.54 -4.20 -15.44
C TRP A 314 -20.54 -3.22 -16.62
N CYS A 315 -19.36 -2.80 -17.09
CA CYS A 315 -19.24 -1.84 -18.18
C CYS A 315 -19.76 -2.40 -19.52
N GLY A 316 -19.51 -3.68 -19.83
CA GLY A 316 -20.03 -4.34 -21.02
C GLY A 316 -21.55 -4.52 -20.99
N GLY A 317 -22.15 -4.60 -19.79
CA GLY A 317 -23.61 -4.69 -19.59
C GLY A 317 -24.34 -3.35 -19.64
N ASP A 318 -23.67 -2.23 -19.37
CA ASP A 318 -24.26 -0.89 -19.32
C ASP A 318 -23.89 -0.05 -20.54
N ARG A 319 -24.89 0.26 -21.38
CA ARG A 319 -24.69 1.13 -22.55
C ARG A 319 -24.30 2.57 -22.22
N ALA A 320 -24.48 3.00 -20.98
CA ALA A 320 -24.05 4.31 -20.50
C ALA A 320 -22.56 4.33 -20.11
N CYS A 321 -21.95 3.16 -19.93
CA CYS A 321 -20.52 3.09 -19.65
C CYS A 321 -19.70 3.61 -20.84
N PRO A 322 -18.81 4.60 -20.64
CA PRO A 322 -17.98 5.17 -21.72
C PRO A 322 -17.10 4.14 -22.44
N PHE A 323 -16.70 3.08 -21.75
CA PHE A 323 -15.86 2.01 -22.26
C PHE A 323 -16.67 0.75 -22.68
N HIS A 324 -17.98 0.87 -22.85
CA HIS A 324 -18.92 -0.23 -23.20
C HIS A 324 -18.54 -1.02 -24.47
N SER A 325 -17.95 -0.36 -25.49
CA SER A 325 -17.42 -0.99 -26.72
C SER A 325 -18.39 -1.98 -27.40
N ALA A 326 -19.65 -1.57 -27.58
CA ALA A 326 -20.74 -2.39 -28.14
C ALA A 326 -21.01 -3.69 -27.36
N GLY A 327 -20.67 -3.76 -26.09
CA GLY A 327 -20.83 -4.90 -25.20
C GLY A 327 -19.57 -5.77 -25.07
N ASP A 328 -18.48 -5.39 -25.73
CA ASP A 328 -17.17 -6.08 -25.67
C ASP A 328 -16.11 -5.25 -24.91
N ALA A 329 -16.44 -4.84 -23.69
CA ALA A 329 -15.51 -4.06 -22.86
C ALA A 329 -14.23 -4.85 -22.56
N ALA A 330 -14.34 -6.15 -22.34
CA ALA A 330 -13.20 -7.03 -22.06
C ALA A 330 -12.23 -7.11 -23.26
N GLY A 331 -12.73 -7.40 -24.47
CA GLY A 331 -11.87 -7.43 -25.64
C GLY A 331 -11.28 -6.07 -26.01
N GLU A 332 -11.99 -4.96 -25.71
CA GLU A 332 -11.44 -3.62 -25.87
C GLU A 332 -10.31 -3.33 -24.89
N PHE A 333 -10.46 -3.77 -23.63
CA PHE A 333 -9.43 -3.68 -22.62
C PHE A 333 -8.17 -4.42 -23.06
N ASP A 334 -8.31 -5.68 -23.49
CA ASP A 334 -7.18 -6.49 -23.94
C ASP A 334 -6.44 -5.81 -25.10
N ARG A 335 -7.17 -5.23 -26.09
CA ARG A 335 -6.58 -4.47 -27.21
C ARG A 335 -5.86 -3.20 -26.76
N LEU A 336 -6.45 -2.46 -25.81
CA LEU A 336 -5.85 -1.24 -25.27
C LEU A 336 -4.55 -1.55 -24.55
N MET A 337 -4.52 -2.57 -23.69
CA MET A 337 -3.33 -2.93 -22.92
C MET A 337 -2.17 -3.36 -23.85
N VAL A 338 -2.46 -4.14 -24.89
CA VAL A 338 -1.44 -4.49 -25.93
C VAL A 338 -0.97 -3.24 -26.68
N SER A 339 -1.84 -2.28 -26.95
CA SER A 339 -1.44 -1.05 -27.65
C SER A 339 -0.59 -0.13 -26.80
N LEU A 340 -0.85 -0.04 -25.49
CA LEU A 340 -0.08 0.77 -24.54
C LEU A 340 1.32 0.19 -24.29
N ASP A 341 1.44 -1.12 -24.36
CA ASP A 341 2.70 -1.85 -24.31
C ASP A 341 3.57 -1.50 -25.53
N ALA A 342 3.04 -1.72 -26.74
CA ALA A 342 3.75 -1.47 -27.97
C ALA A 342 4.01 0.02 -28.29
N ALA A 343 3.14 0.92 -27.84
CA ALA A 343 3.19 2.35 -28.15
C ALA A 343 2.55 3.20 -27.04
N PRO A 344 3.31 3.55 -26.00
CA PRO A 344 2.84 4.39 -24.91
C PRO A 344 2.30 5.76 -25.38
N ILE A 345 1.27 6.28 -24.69
CA ILE A 345 0.56 7.51 -25.06
C ILE A 345 0.88 8.68 -24.11
N PRO A 346 0.65 9.95 -24.52
CA PRO A 346 0.88 11.11 -23.66
C PRO A 346 0.04 11.10 -22.38
N ALA A 347 0.66 11.48 -21.26
CA ALA A 347 0.03 11.59 -19.94
C ALA A 347 -0.78 12.87 -19.72
N GLY A 348 -0.88 13.75 -20.74
CA GLY A 348 -1.50 15.08 -20.65
C GLY A 348 -0.55 16.17 -20.18
N ASP A 349 0.35 15.89 -19.25
CA ASP A 349 1.46 16.76 -18.82
C ASP A 349 2.74 16.32 -19.53
N PRO A 350 3.36 17.18 -20.35
CA PRO A 350 4.57 16.83 -21.12
C PRO A 350 5.82 16.64 -20.25
N THR A 351 5.78 16.96 -18.98
CA THR A 351 6.88 16.74 -18.02
C THR A 351 6.84 15.35 -17.40
N ARG A 352 5.72 14.62 -17.55
CA ARG A 352 5.54 13.27 -17.03
C ARG A 352 5.94 12.21 -18.07
N PRO A 353 6.36 11.01 -17.61
CA PRO A 353 6.49 9.85 -18.48
C PRO A 353 5.23 9.57 -19.30
N LEU A 354 5.39 8.82 -20.39
CA LEU A 354 4.23 8.34 -21.15
C LEU A 354 3.44 7.30 -20.36
N VAL A 355 2.15 7.20 -20.67
CA VAL A 355 1.30 6.14 -20.13
C VAL A 355 1.55 4.87 -20.95
N ASN A 356 2.29 3.94 -20.34
CA ASN A 356 2.54 2.59 -20.84
C ASN A 356 1.54 1.60 -20.20
N ARG A 357 1.76 0.32 -20.43
CA ARG A 357 0.96 -0.76 -19.84
C ARG A 357 0.99 -0.74 -18.30
N ASP A 358 2.16 -0.54 -17.67
CA ASP A 358 2.31 -0.58 -16.21
C ASP A 358 1.57 0.57 -15.52
N VAL A 359 1.63 1.79 -16.08
CA VAL A 359 0.84 2.93 -15.60
C VAL A 359 -0.67 2.61 -15.69
N ALA A 360 -1.11 2.00 -16.80
CA ALA A 360 -2.51 1.61 -16.96
C ALA A 360 -2.91 0.48 -15.99
N THR A 361 -2.04 -0.51 -15.76
CA THR A 361 -2.27 -1.59 -14.79
C THR A 361 -2.41 -1.03 -13.37
N THR A 362 -1.52 -0.13 -12.94
CA THR A 362 -1.63 0.54 -11.63
C THR A 362 -2.92 1.36 -11.52
N ALA A 363 -3.31 2.08 -12.59
CA ALA A 363 -4.58 2.81 -12.63
C ALA A 363 -5.81 1.90 -12.50
N VAL A 364 -5.73 0.69 -13.07
CA VAL A 364 -6.77 -0.34 -12.89
C VAL A 364 -6.78 -0.84 -11.45
N ILE A 365 -5.63 -1.24 -10.92
CA ILE A 365 -5.50 -1.77 -9.55
C ILE A 365 -6.11 -0.79 -8.54
N VAL A 366 -5.76 0.50 -8.58
CA VAL A 366 -6.32 1.47 -7.62
C VAL A 366 -7.83 1.61 -7.73
N ALA A 367 -8.39 1.50 -8.93
CA ALA A 367 -9.83 1.59 -9.13
C ALA A 367 -10.60 0.31 -8.72
N MET A 368 -9.90 -0.82 -8.53
CA MET A 368 -10.52 -2.06 -8.06
C MET A 368 -10.73 -2.09 -6.54
N TYR A 369 -10.08 -1.21 -5.79
CA TYR A 369 -10.27 -1.14 -4.34
C TYR A 369 -11.72 -0.77 -3.92
N ASP A 370 -12.46 -0.10 -4.80
CA ASP A 370 -13.83 0.37 -4.52
C ASP A 370 -14.61 0.52 -5.84
N ASP A 371 -15.78 -0.10 -5.95
CA ASP A 371 -16.64 -0.05 -7.14
C ASP A 371 -17.15 1.38 -7.46
N ALA A 372 -17.18 2.27 -6.48
CA ALA A 372 -17.45 3.70 -6.70
C ALA A 372 -16.42 4.39 -7.63
N SER A 373 -15.23 3.82 -7.78
CA SER A 373 -14.17 4.29 -8.69
C SER A 373 -14.36 3.80 -10.14
N TRP A 374 -15.18 2.78 -10.38
CA TRP A 374 -15.38 2.20 -11.70
C TRP A 374 -15.84 3.20 -12.79
N PRO A 375 -16.76 4.15 -12.52
CA PRO A 375 -17.12 5.16 -13.53
C PRO A 375 -15.95 6.08 -13.92
N GLN A 376 -15.01 6.34 -13.00
CA GLN A 376 -13.80 7.13 -13.30
C GLN A 376 -12.83 6.33 -14.16
N LEU A 377 -12.57 5.06 -13.82
CA LEU A 377 -11.75 4.17 -14.63
C LEU A 377 -12.31 4.01 -16.03
N ALA A 378 -13.62 3.79 -16.18
CA ALA A 378 -14.26 3.62 -17.48
C ALA A 378 -14.04 4.85 -18.40
N ARG A 379 -14.10 6.07 -17.85
CA ARG A 379 -13.77 7.30 -18.59
C ARG A 379 -12.29 7.33 -18.97
N ALA A 380 -11.39 7.05 -18.02
CA ALA A 380 -9.95 7.07 -18.25
C ALA A 380 -9.52 6.06 -19.34
N LEU A 381 -10.11 4.86 -19.35
CA LEU A 381 -9.85 3.85 -20.39
C LEU A 381 -10.42 4.27 -21.76
N ALA A 382 -11.60 4.91 -21.80
CA ALA A 382 -12.16 5.41 -23.04
C ALA A 382 -11.31 6.54 -23.64
N ASP A 383 -10.84 7.48 -22.80
CA ASP A 383 -9.95 8.57 -23.21
C ASP A 383 -8.59 8.03 -23.70
N ALA A 384 -8.04 7.03 -23.00
CA ALA A 384 -6.78 6.38 -23.38
C ALA A 384 -6.87 5.65 -24.73
N ARG A 385 -7.99 4.97 -25.02
CA ARG A 385 -8.27 4.39 -26.33
C ARG A 385 -8.22 5.44 -27.45
N ASP A 386 -8.63 6.65 -27.15
CA ASP A 386 -8.63 7.78 -28.10
C ASP A 386 -7.29 8.55 -28.08
N GLY A 387 -6.28 8.08 -27.32
CA GLY A 387 -4.90 8.61 -27.29
C GLY A 387 -4.63 9.62 -26.17
N ASP A 388 -5.54 9.82 -25.21
CA ASP A 388 -5.38 10.69 -24.05
C ASP A 388 -5.17 9.86 -22.76
N GLY A 389 -3.94 9.77 -22.29
CA GLY A 389 -3.57 9.02 -21.07
C GLY A 389 -3.74 9.80 -19.76
N ALA A 390 -4.18 11.07 -19.80
CA ALA A 390 -4.24 11.91 -18.60
C ALA A 390 -5.14 11.33 -17.49
N GLY A 391 -6.20 10.61 -17.86
CA GLY A 391 -7.09 9.94 -16.91
C GLY A 391 -6.40 8.80 -16.15
N LEU A 392 -5.69 7.94 -16.87
CA LEU A 392 -4.93 6.82 -16.30
C LEU A 392 -3.77 7.32 -15.44
N MET A 393 -3.02 8.34 -15.90
CA MET A 393 -1.94 8.93 -15.11
C MET A 393 -2.45 9.52 -13.79
N ARG A 394 -3.64 10.15 -13.75
CA ARG A 394 -4.22 10.65 -12.49
C ARG A 394 -4.58 9.53 -11.52
N LEU A 395 -5.11 8.39 -12.01
CA LEU A 395 -5.37 7.22 -11.17
C LEU A 395 -4.06 6.61 -10.66
N HIS A 396 -3.06 6.46 -11.51
CA HIS A 396 -1.71 6.05 -11.15
C HIS A 396 -1.14 6.98 -10.05
N ASP A 397 -1.16 8.30 -10.26
CA ASP A 397 -0.68 9.28 -9.29
C ASP A 397 -1.43 9.21 -7.94
N SER A 398 -2.72 8.86 -7.96
CA SER A 398 -3.50 8.69 -6.73
C SER A 398 -3.06 7.46 -5.93
N TYR A 399 -2.69 6.37 -6.59
CA TYR A 399 -2.11 5.19 -5.93
C TYR A 399 -0.79 5.53 -5.24
N TYR A 400 0.07 6.28 -5.96
CA TYR A 400 1.38 6.72 -5.46
C TYR A 400 1.29 7.97 -4.56
N ARG A 401 0.09 8.46 -4.27
CA ARG A 401 -0.16 9.63 -3.41
C ARG A 401 0.63 10.87 -3.83
N ARG A 402 0.78 11.05 -5.16
CA ARG A 402 1.45 12.21 -5.73
C ARG A 402 0.68 13.49 -5.39
N ARG A 403 1.37 14.45 -4.76
CA ARG A 403 0.80 15.74 -4.39
C ARG A 403 0.75 16.69 -5.60
N PRO A 404 -0.11 17.74 -5.54
CA PRO A 404 -0.20 18.72 -6.64
C PRO A 404 1.09 19.47 -6.95
N ASP A 405 2.01 19.56 -6.01
CA ASP A 405 3.34 20.17 -6.20
C ASP A 405 4.37 19.20 -6.79
N GLY A 406 3.97 17.96 -7.06
CA GLY A 406 4.82 16.93 -7.63
C GLY A 406 5.60 16.10 -6.62
N THR A 407 5.47 16.38 -5.33
CA THR A 407 6.08 15.57 -4.27
C THR A 407 5.22 14.35 -3.93
N TYR A 408 5.82 13.40 -3.22
CA TYR A 408 5.19 12.19 -2.73
C TYR A 408 5.28 12.14 -1.20
N ASP A 409 4.48 11.30 -0.55
CA ASP A 409 4.82 10.80 0.78
C ASP A 409 5.74 9.58 0.63
N ASN A 410 6.19 9.02 1.74
CA ASN A 410 7.11 7.88 1.69
C ASN A 410 6.41 6.50 1.69
N PHE A 411 5.11 6.44 1.38
CA PHE A 411 4.34 5.20 1.42
C PHE A 411 4.99 4.10 0.58
N LEU A 412 5.32 4.40 -0.68
CA LEU A 412 5.86 3.41 -1.61
C LEU A 412 7.34 3.12 -1.46
N GLU A 413 8.02 3.92 -0.67
CA GLU A 413 9.37 3.60 -0.22
C GLU A 413 9.33 2.66 0.98
N ALA A 414 8.42 2.93 1.91
CA ALA A 414 8.22 2.14 3.11
C ALA A 414 7.60 0.76 2.83
N PHE A 415 6.64 0.69 1.88
CA PHE A 415 5.93 -0.55 1.56
C PHE A 415 6.86 -1.73 1.25
N PRO A 416 7.74 -1.68 0.22
CA PRO A 416 8.64 -2.79 -0.08
C PRO A 416 9.66 -3.05 1.03
N VAL A 417 10.14 -2.02 1.71
CA VAL A 417 11.13 -2.16 2.78
C VAL A 417 10.55 -2.92 3.98
N ILE A 418 9.33 -2.59 4.40
CA ILE A 418 8.66 -3.28 5.51
C ILE A 418 8.33 -4.72 5.10
N SER A 419 7.73 -4.93 3.93
CA SER A 419 7.43 -6.27 3.42
C SER A 419 8.67 -7.15 3.33
N CYS A 420 9.80 -6.60 2.85
CA CYS A 420 11.05 -7.34 2.82
C CYS A 420 11.65 -7.56 4.22
N ALA A 421 11.44 -6.64 5.19
CA ALA A 421 11.88 -6.85 6.56
C ALA A 421 11.10 -7.97 7.28
N ASP A 422 9.91 -8.29 6.79
CA ASP A 422 9.09 -9.39 7.31
C ASP A 422 9.42 -10.75 6.69
N ALA A 423 9.98 -10.77 5.47
CA ALA A 423 10.33 -12.00 4.77
C ALA A 423 11.57 -12.67 5.36
N ALA A 424 11.47 -13.96 5.71
CA ALA A 424 12.55 -14.74 6.30
C ALA A 424 13.73 -14.98 5.33
N GLU A 425 13.40 -15.21 4.06
CA GLU A 425 14.34 -15.61 3.02
C GLU A 425 14.48 -14.52 1.95
N ARG A 426 15.55 -14.61 1.16
CA ARG A 426 15.79 -13.79 -0.03
C ARG A 426 15.82 -14.70 -1.24
N ARG A 427 14.88 -14.45 -2.14
CA ARG A 427 14.80 -15.18 -3.41
C ARG A 427 15.75 -14.55 -4.42
N THR A 428 16.35 -15.37 -5.26
CA THR A 428 17.16 -14.91 -6.39
C THR A 428 16.28 -14.43 -7.54
N VAL A 429 16.85 -13.65 -8.45
CA VAL A 429 16.15 -13.20 -9.68
C VAL A 429 15.62 -14.40 -10.47
N GLU A 430 16.42 -15.46 -10.59
CA GLU A 430 16.07 -16.68 -11.32
C GLU A 430 14.89 -17.45 -10.68
N GLU A 431 14.80 -17.47 -9.36
CA GLU A 431 13.68 -18.09 -8.63
C GLU A 431 12.39 -17.28 -8.79
N ILE A 432 12.50 -15.94 -8.83
CA ILE A 432 11.35 -15.05 -9.07
C ILE A 432 10.84 -15.22 -10.50
N ASP A 433 11.74 -15.21 -11.49
CA ASP A 433 11.38 -15.42 -12.90
C ASP A 433 10.71 -16.79 -13.13
N ALA A 434 11.14 -17.83 -12.40
CA ALA A 434 10.57 -19.17 -12.53
C ALA A 434 9.10 -19.24 -12.07
N ASP A 435 8.67 -18.35 -11.17
CA ASP A 435 7.27 -18.28 -10.71
C ASP A 435 6.39 -17.35 -11.57
N SER A 436 6.94 -16.58 -12.51
CA SER A 436 6.19 -15.59 -13.31
C SER A 436 4.97 -16.20 -14.03
N GLY A 437 5.09 -17.41 -14.56
CA GLY A 437 3.99 -18.13 -15.21
C GLY A 437 2.79 -18.42 -14.29
N ARG A 438 3.02 -18.59 -12.99
CA ARG A 438 1.93 -18.82 -12.01
C ARG A 438 1.06 -17.57 -11.85
N TYR A 439 1.68 -16.38 -11.87
CA TYR A 439 0.93 -15.11 -11.82
C TYR A 439 0.08 -14.91 -13.07
N SER A 440 0.62 -15.23 -14.25
CA SER A 440 -0.12 -15.15 -15.52
C SER A 440 -1.29 -16.16 -15.59
N GLU A 441 -1.19 -17.30 -14.91
CA GLU A 441 -2.29 -18.27 -14.80
C GLU A 441 -3.47 -17.74 -13.97
N VAL A 442 -3.21 -16.97 -12.91
CA VAL A 442 -4.25 -16.46 -11.99
C VAL A 442 -4.75 -15.07 -12.37
N ALA A 443 -3.95 -14.28 -13.09
CA ALA A 443 -4.27 -12.90 -13.45
C ALA A 443 -3.82 -12.56 -14.88
N PRO A 444 -4.37 -13.20 -15.93
CA PRO A 444 -3.86 -13.11 -17.29
C PRO A 444 -3.95 -11.71 -17.93
N ARG A 445 -4.84 -10.83 -17.46
CA ARG A 445 -4.96 -9.45 -17.96
C ARG A 445 -4.02 -8.49 -17.24
N LEU A 446 -3.90 -8.64 -15.91
CA LEU A 446 -3.02 -7.80 -15.10
C LEU A 446 -1.56 -8.20 -15.23
N VAL A 447 -1.28 -9.50 -15.32
CA VAL A 447 0.05 -10.10 -15.42
C VAL A 447 0.09 -11.02 -16.65
N PRO A 448 0.21 -10.49 -17.89
CA PRO A 448 0.25 -11.32 -19.08
C PRO A 448 1.48 -12.23 -19.11
N GLU A 449 1.46 -13.24 -19.98
CA GLU A 449 2.59 -14.14 -20.18
C GLU A 449 3.87 -13.33 -20.52
N GLY A 450 4.95 -13.63 -19.82
CA GLY A 450 6.24 -12.91 -19.97
C GLY A 450 6.42 -11.75 -19.00
N SER A 451 5.42 -11.38 -18.21
CA SER A 451 5.59 -10.36 -17.17
C SER A 451 6.61 -10.78 -16.11
N LEU A 452 7.44 -9.81 -15.73
CA LEU A 452 8.50 -9.97 -14.74
C LEU A 452 8.45 -8.84 -13.70
N GLY A 453 8.93 -9.11 -12.47
CA GLY A 453 8.94 -8.08 -11.42
C GLY A 453 9.16 -8.67 -10.04
N GLY A 454 9.02 -7.83 -8.99
CA GLY A 454 9.12 -8.28 -7.59
C GLY A 454 10.55 -8.47 -7.08
N TYR A 455 11.56 -7.92 -7.76
CA TYR A 455 12.98 -8.18 -7.43
C TYR A 455 13.54 -7.39 -6.24
N THR A 456 12.83 -6.44 -5.69
CA THR A 456 13.36 -5.51 -4.68
C THR A 456 13.89 -6.24 -3.44
N CYS A 457 13.16 -7.22 -2.92
CA CYS A 457 13.59 -7.98 -1.74
C CYS A 457 14.87 -8.79 -1.98
N THR A 458 15.15 -9.22 -3.22
CA THR A 458 16.42 -9.91 -3.57
C THR A 458 17.65 -9.12 -3.15
N PHE A 459 17.59 -7.80 -3.26
CA PHE A 459 18.75 -6.92 -3.06
C PHE A 459 18.75 -6.23 -1.68
N LEU A 460 17.65 -6.28 -0.92
CA LEU A 460 17.60 -5.76 0.44
C LEU A 460 18.22 -6.74 1.45
N PRO A 461 18.75 -6.25 2.59
CA PRO A 461 19.32 -7.12 3.62
C PRO A 461 18.28 -8.13 4.13
N PRO A 462 18.68 -9.36 4.50
CA PRO A 462 17.77 -10.35 5.08
C PRO A 462 17.20 -9.86 6.42
N SER A 463 15.96 -10.28 6.72
CA SER A 463 15.30 -9.98 7.99
C SER A 463 16.14 -10.40 9.20
N LEU A 464 16.07 -9.61 10.28
CA LEU A 464 16.60 -9.98 11.60
C LEU A 464 15.52 -10.65 12.48
N ASP A 465 14.26 -10.34 12.19
CA ASP A 465 13.10 -10.72 13.00
C ASP A 465 11.90 -10.93 12.05
N PRO A 466 11.91 -12.01 11.25
CA PRO A 466 10.86 -12.28 10.28
C PRO A 466 9.52 -12.53 10.98
N ARG A 467 8.42 -12.44 10.22
CA ARG A 467 7.06 -12.68 10.71
C ARG A 467 6.99 -13.94 11.56
N ILE A 468 6.24 -13.86 12.67
CA ILE A 468 5.92 -15.00 13.50
C ILE A 468 4.70 -15.75 12.96
N GLU A 469 4.53 -16.99 13.37
CA GLU A 469 3.28 -17.74 13.21
C GLU A 469 2.17 -17.05 14.01
N ILE A 470 1.02 -16.81 13.39
CA ILE A 470 -0.15 -16.19 14.01
C ILE A 470 -0.98 -17.26 14.69
N THR A 471 -1.22 -17.08 15.98
CA THR A 471 -2.05 -17.99 16.78
C THR A 471 -3.10 -17.25 17.59
N GLY A 472 -2.77 -16.07 18.10
CA GLY A 472 -3.63 -15.35 19.06
C GLY A 472 -3.91 -16.13 20.35
N ASP A 473 -3.09 -17.15 20.68
CA ASP A 473 -3.29 -18.02 21.86
C ASP A 473 -3.32 -17.22 23.15
N GLY A 474 -4.43 -17.34 23.88
CA GLY A 474 -4.68 -16.60 25.11
C GLY A 474 -5.27 -15.20 24.95
N ALA A 475 -5.43 -14.69 23.72
CA ALA A 475 -6.17 -13.47 23.46
C ALA A 475 -7.70 -13.69 23.62
N PRO A 476 -8.50 -12.65 23.91
CA PRO A 476 -9.96 -12.76 23.84
C PRO A 476 -10.41 -12.97 22.38
N THR A 477 -11.68 -13.32 22.18
CA THR A 477 -12.27 -13.45 20.85
C THR A 477 -11.88 -12.29 19.94
N ILE A 478 -11.38 -12.56 18.74
CA ILE A 478 -11.01 -11.57 17.72
C ILE A 478 -12.07 -11.54 16.61
N LEU A 479 -12.55 -10.36 16.25
CA LEU A 479 -13.50 -10.18 15.16
C LEU A 479 -12.75 -10.03 13.83
N VAL A 480 -13.01 -10.92 12.89
CA VAL A 480 -12.39 -10.92 11.55
C VAL A 480 -13.46 -10.62 10.51
N ILE A 481 -13.24 -9.62 9.65
CA ILE A 481 -14.20 -9.17 8.65
C ILE A 481 -13.61 -9.39 7.26
N GLY A 482 -14.39 -9.99 6.35
CA GLY A 482 -14.00 -10.16 4.96
C GLY A 482 -15.12 -9.79 4.00
N THR A 483 -14.75 -9.28 2.84
CA THR A 483 -15.67 -8.84 1.79
C THR A 483 -15.68 -9.85 0.64
N THR A 484 -16.86 -10.14 0.07
CA THR A 484 -17.00 -11.20 -0.95
C THR A 484 -16.24 -10.90 -2.24
N GLY A 485 -16.08 -9.63 -2.60
CA GLY A 485 -15.35 -9.17 -3.79
C GLY A 485 -14.11 -8.35 -3.41
N ASP A 486 -13.44 -8.70 -2.30
CA ASP A 486 -12.20 -8.02 -1.89
C ASP A 486 -11.07 -8.33 -2.88
N PRO A 487 -10.50 -7.32 -3.56
CA PRO A 487 -9.46 -7.53 -4.55
C PRO A 487 -8.08 -7.71 -3.93
N SER A 488 -7.82 -7.10 -2.78
CA SER A 488 -6.48 -7.02 -2.17
C SER A 488 -6.23 -8.14 -1.16
N THR A 489 -7.27 -8.44 -0.36
CA THR A 489 -7.28 -9.52 0.63
C THR A 489 -8.53 -10.39 0.41
N PRO A 490 -8.50 -11.27 -0.61
CA PRO A 490 -9.65 -12.08 -0.98
C PRO A 490 -10.29 -12.79 0.22
N LEU A 491 -11.60 -12.99 0.18
CA LEU A 491 -12.35 -13.59 1.31
C LEU A 491 -11.72 -14.89 1.83
N ASP A 492 -11.13 -15.72 0.95
CA ASP A 492 -10.46 -16.95 1.35
C ASP A 492 -9.24 -16.68 2.24
N SER A 493 -8.49 -15.59 2.00
CA SER A 493 -7.37 -15.17 2.86
C SER A 493 -7.88 -14.75 4.25
N THR A 494 -8.98 -13.99 4.28
CA THR A 494 -9.64 -13.60 5.55
C THR A 494 -10.17 -14.81 6.33
N ILE A 495 -10.74 -15.81 5.65
CA ILE A 495 -11.18 -17.07 6.27
C ILE A 495 -9.98 -17.81 6.89
N ARG A 496 -8.82 -17.83 6.22
CA ARG A 496 -7.61 -18.45 6.77
C ARG A 496 -7.10 -17.71 8.00
N MET A 497 -7.11 -16.37 8.00
CA MET A 497 -6.80 -15.60 9.21
C MET A 497 -7.73 -15.96 10.37
N ALA A 498 -9.04 -16.03 10.12
CA ALA A 498 -10.00 -16.43 11.15
C ALA A 498 -9.74 -17.85 11.69
N ASN A 499 -9.32 -18.78 10.82
CA ASN A 499 -8.99 -20.15 11.22
C ASN A 499 -7.64 -20.29 11.94
N ALA A 500 -6.70 -19.40 11.71
CA ALA A 500 -5.38 -19.41 12.37
C ALA A 500 -5.46 -18.91 13.82
N LEU A 501 -6.41 -18.04 14.12
CA LEU A 501 -6.63 -17.51 15.46
C LEU A 501 -7.36 -18.51 16.36
N ASP A 502 -6.91 -18.67 17.62
CA ASP A 502 -7.47 -19.61 18.60
C ASP A 502 -8.95 -19.35 18.91
N ASP A 503 -9.35 -18.08 19.08
CA ASP A 503 -10.74 -17.66 19.24
C ASP A 503 -11.08 -16.46 18.35
N SER A 504 -11.85 -16.71 17.30
CA SER A 504 -12.27 -15.69 16.34
C SER A 504 -13.77 -15.79 16.01
N ARG A 505 -14.32 -14.71 15.44
CA ARG A 505 -15.64 -14.68 14.80
C ARG A 505 -15.51 -14.04 13.43
N LEU A 506 -15.94 -14.75 12.41
CA LEU A 506 -15.94 -14.27 11.04
C LEU A 506 -17.24 -13.52 10.72
N VAL A 507 -17.10 -12.33 10.14
CA VAL A 507 -18.20 -11.59 9.50
C VAL A 507 -17.92 -11.49 8.00
N VAL A 508 -18.88 -11.91 7.18
CA VAL A 508 -18.79 -11.83 5.72
C VAL A 508 -19.67 -10.69 5.22
N VAL A 509 -19.09 -9.71 4.58
CA VAL A 509 -19.79 -8.57 3.96
C VAL A 509 -19.95 -8.80 2.46
N VAL A 510 -21.16 -8.62 1.93
CA VAL A 510 -21.42 -8.77 0.49
C VAL A 510 -21.21 -7.41 -0.19
N ALA A 511 -20.06 -7.24 -0.82
CA ALA A 511 -19.67 -6.03 -1.55
C ALA A 511 -18.49 -6.33 -2.49
N ASP A 512 -18.30 -5.44 -3.49
CA ASP A 512 -17.17 -5.47 -4.42
C ASP A 512 -16.19 -4.33 -4.07
N GLN A 513 -15.51 -4.50 -2.92
CA GLN A 513 -14.53 -3.52 -2.41
C GLN A 513 -13.57 -4.16 -1.41
N HIS A 514 -12.45 -3.50 -1.21
CA HIS A 514 -11.50 -3.83 -0.15
C HIS A 514 -12.02 -3.35 1.20
N THR A 515 -12.04 -4.24 2.22
CA THR A 515 -12.55 -4.04 3.58
C THR A 515 -14.07 -3.92 3.69
N GLY A 516 -14.64 -4.29 4.83
CA GLY A 516 -16.09 -4.41 5.02
C GLY A 516 -16.73 -3.37 5.93
N TYR A 517 -15.96 -2.75 6.85
CA TYR A 517 -16.51 -1.77 7.78
C TYR A 517 -17.02 -0.53 7.04
N GLY A 518 -18.21 -0.07 7.41
CA GLY A 518 -18.84 1.09 6.76
C GLY A 518 -19.78 0.74 5.59
N VAL A 519 -19.70 -0.47 5.02
CA VAL A 519 -20.53 -0.88 3.89
C VAL A 519 -22.02 -0.82 4.20
N ASN A 520 -22.43 -1.32 5.37
CA ASN A 520 -23.83 -1.31 5.78
C ASN A 520 -24.00 -1.34 7.30
N SER A 521 -25.23 -1.09 7.76
CA SER A 521 -25.54 -1.04 9.19
C SER A 521 -25.39 -2.39 9.91
N CYS A 522 -25.39 -3.52 9.22
CA CYS A 522 -25.22 -4.84 9.81
C CYS A 522 -23.77 -4.99 10.32
N VAL A 523 -22.76 -4.76 9.47
CA VAL A 523 -21.37 -4.85 9.89
C VAL A 523 -21.00 -3.76 10.91
N ILE A 524 -21.50 -2.53 10.74
CA ILE A 524 -21.29 -1.45 11.70
C ILE A 524 -21.84 -1.85 13.08
N GLY A 525 -23.08 -2.40 13.14
CA GLY A 525 -23.68 -2.86 14.37
C GLY A 525 -22.88 -3.97 15.05
N ALA A 526 -22.46 -4.98 14.29
CA ALA A 526 -21.65 -6.09 14.81
C ALA A 526 -20.31 -5.61 15.42
N VAL A 527 -19.64 -4.65 14.77
CA VAL A 527 -18.40 -4.05 15.29
C VAL A 527 -18.66 -3.22 16.55
N ASN A 528 -19.71 -2.39 16.54
CA ASN A 528 -20.07 -1.57 17.71
C ASN A 528 -20.40 -2.42 18.93
N ASP A 529 -21.28 -3.42 18.77
CA ASP A 529 -21.68 -4.31 19.88
C ASP A 529 -20.46 -5.05 20.45
N TYR A 530 -19.57 -5.50 19.58
CA TYR A 530 -18.34 -6.18 20.01
C TYR A 530 -17.35 -5.21 20.69
N LEU A 531 -16.98 -4.09 20.08
CA LEU A 531 -16.00 -3.16 20.65
C LEU A 531 -16.51 -2.48 21.91
N VAL A 532 -17.80 -2.13 21.99
CA VAL A 532 -18.37 -1.40 23.12
C VAL A 532 -18.76 -2.35 24.27
N ALA A 533 -19.53 -3.40 23.96
CA ALA A 533 -20.11 -4.28 24.97
C ALA A 533 -19.37 -5.63 25.14
N LEU A 534 -18.38 -5.92 24.32
CA LEU A 534 -17.71 -7.23 24.23
C LEU A 534 -18.71 -8.36 23.87
N GLU A 535 -19.70 -8.04 23.04
CA GLU A 535 -20.69 -8.98 22.52
C GLU A 535 -20.35 -9.32 21.06
N PRO A 536 -19.55 -10.37 20.79
CA PRO A 536 -19.20 -10.73 19.43
C PRO A 536 -20.43 -11.30 18.70
N PRO A 537 -20.54 -11.10 17.38
CA PRO A 537 -21.62 -11.70 16.60
C PRO A 537 -21.52 -13.22 16.55
N GLU A 538 -22.58 -13.88 16.02
CA GLU A 538 -22.49 -15.28 15.66
C GLU A 538 -21.41 -15.48 14.58
N ASP A 539 -20.63 -16.56 14.72
CA ASP A 539 -19.61 -16.90 13.73
C ASP A 539 -20.23 -17.16 12.36
N GLY A 540 -19.61 -16.60 11.31
CA GLY A 540 -20.14 -16.67 9.95
C GLY A 540 -21.30 -15.71 9.68
N LEU A 541 -21.54 -14.68 10.53
CA LEU A 541 -22.53 -13.64 10.27
C LEU A 541 -22.34 -13.07 8.85
N ARG A 542 -23.45 -13.04 8.08
CA ARG A 542 -23.42 -12.51 6.71
C ARG A 542 -24.20 -11.20 6.63
N CYS A 543 -23.52 -10.13 6.25
CA CYS A 543 -24.06 -8.78 6.06
C CYS A 543 -24.15 -8.43 4.58
N GLY A 544 -25.40 -8.37 4.01
CA GLY A 544 -25.63 -8.08 2.60
C GLY A 544 -26.91 -7.33 2.37
#